data_45ff880aadd9a897efc0126197d09227
#
_entry.id   45ff880aadd9a897efc0126197d09227
#
_cell.length_a   1.000
_cell.length_b   1.000
_cell.length_c   1.000
_cell.angle_alpha   90.00
_cell.angle_beta   90.00
_cell.angle_gamma   90.00
#
_symmetry.space_group_name_H-M   'P 1'
#
loop_
_entity.id
_entity.type
_entity.pdbx_description
1 polymer ?
#
loop_
_entity_poly.entity_id
_entity_poly.type
_entity_poly.pdbx_seq_one_letter_code
_entity_poly.pdbx_strand_id
1 'polypeptide(L)'
;MEHSTLERAREGDDEAFRELTDPHRRELLVHCYRLLGSLTDAEDLLQETLLAAWRGLAGLQDLAALRSWLYRIATTRCLNARRAAARRGPVEPVPPFQPPAPTRRDEITWLQPYPDALLESFADTSPGPEARYHATEAVELAFVVALQRMPPRQAAALVLRDVLGFSAGEVAGLLDTSPTVVKGILQRARAALDHDRDGDRPRDRRLDRPRRPGPGAPQDRDLSQRFARAFTAGDVDAVVALLTDDAWLSMPPAPHEYQGHTAIAAFLRASFAFRGNRQVLLVPAHANTQPAFGSYIREHATDAAPPAGLIVLTARGDRLAAITRFHLDALYPRFGLPASLERAPG
;
A
#
# COMPACT_ATOMS: atom_id res chain seq x y z
N MET A 1 -0.84 32.96 19.52
CA MET A 1 0.43 32.28 19.20
C MET A 1 0.47 31.82 17.72
N GLU A 2 -0.50 31.10 17.20
CA GLU A 2 -0.49 30.55 15.83
C GLU A 2 -0.43 31.60 14.70
N HIS A 3 -1.06 32.76 14.88
CA HIS A 3 -1.01 33.85 13.88
C HIS A 3 0.40 34.45 13.72
N SER A 4 1.15 34.48 14.82
CA SER A 4 2.56 34.88 14.81
C SER A 4 3.47 33.89 14.10
N THR A 5 3.20 32.58 14.19
CA THR A 5 3.98 31.53 13.52
C THR A 5 3.81 31.62 12.00
N LEU A 6 2.60 31.87 11.50
CA LEU A 6 2.34 32.05 10.06
C LEU A 6 3.09 33.27 9.49
N GLU A 7 3.11 34.38 10.22
CA GLU A 7 3.81 35.59 9.80
C GLU A 7 5.32 35.36 9.72
N ARG A 8 5.92 34.76 10.78
CA ARG A 8 7.34 34.39 10.78
C ARG A 8 7.69 33.46 9.60
N ALA A 9 6.85 32.44 9.35
CA ALA A 9 7.06 31.52 8.22
C ALA A 9 7.00 32.25 6.86
N ARG A 10 6.12 33.26 6.71
CA ARG A 10 6.06 34.10 5.49
C ARG A 10 7.29 34.98 5.30
N GLU A 11 7.93 35.38 6.39
CA GLU A 11 9.19 36.14 6.38
C GLU A 11 10.42 35.25 6.09
N GLY A 12 10.22 33.95 5.93
CA GLY A 12 11.27 33.00 5.58
C GLY A 12 11.88 32.27 6.76
N ASP A 13 11.18 32.19 7.91
CA ASP A 13 11.61 31.39 9.06
C ASP A 13 11.27 29.91 8.82
N ASP A 14 12.33 29.12 8.57
CA ASP A 14 12.25 27.67 8.33
C ASP A 14 11.66 26.89 9.51
N GLU A 15 11.92 27.33 10.75
CA GLU A 15 11.45 26.66 11.95
C GLU A 15 9.94 26.89 12.13
N ALA A 16 9.48 28.12 11.91
CA ALA A 16 8.06 28.43 11.91
C ALA A 16 7.29 27.67 10.82
N PHE A 17 7.88 27.50 9.64
CA PHE A 17 7.27 26.68 8.60
C PHE A 17 7.18 25.20 8.98
N ARG A 18 8.22 24.62 9.59
CA ARG A 18 8.17 23.25 10.11
C ARG A 18 7.12 23.10 11.19
N GLU A 19 7.05 24.04 12.12
CA GLU A 19 6.03 24.07 13.18
C GLU A 19 4.59 23.98 12.61
N LEU A 20 4.34 24.67 11.49
CA LEU A 20 3.04 24.62 10.78
C LEU A 20 2.81 23.33 10.01
N THR A 21 3.84 22.74 9.41
CA THR A 21 3.66 21.66 8.43
C THR A 21 3.93 20.26 8.98
N ASP A 22 4.80 20.12 10.02
CA ASP A 22 5.16 18.81 10.58
C ASP A 22 3.95 18.00 11.10
N PRO A 23 2.92 18.61 11.71
CA PRO A 23 1.71 17.88 12.08
C PRO A 23 1.00 17.20 10.91
N HIS A 24 1.16 17.75 9.69
CA HIS A 24 0.50 17.27 8.47
C HIS A 24 1.36 16.32 7.63
N ARG A 25 2.68 16.23 7.85
CA ARG A 25 3.60 15.48 6.98
C ARG A 25 3.20 14.02 6.80
N ARG A 26 2.81 13.37 7.90
CA ARG A 26 2.47 11.94 7.87
C ARG A 26 1.15 11.68 7.15
N GLU A 27 0.11 12.46 7.43
CA GLU A 27 -1.18 12.32 6.75
C GLU A 27 -1.05 12.60 5.25
N LEU A 28 -0.21 13.57 4.85
CA LEU A 28 0.10 13.86 3.46
C LEU A 28 0.90 12.73 2.79
N LEU A 29 1.86 12.12 3.50
CA LEU A 29 2.61 10.96 2.99
C LEU A 29 1.67 9.79 2.67
N VAL A 30 0.79 9.45 3.62
CA VAL A 30 -0.20 8.38 3.42
C VAL A 30 -1.17 8.73 2.29
N HIS A 31 -1.58 9.99 2.18
CA HIS A 31 -2.41 10.45 1.07
C HIS A 31 -1.72 10.28 -0.29
N CYS A 32 -0.47 10.71 -0.40
CA CYS A 32 0.33 10.51 -1.61
C CYS A 32 0.49 9.02 -1.92
N TYR A 33 0.81 8.18 -0.92
CA TYR A 33 0.93 6.74 -1.09
C TYR A 33 -0.36 6.09 -1.62
N ARG A 34 -1.53 6.43 -1.05
CA ARG A 34 -2.83 5.93 -1.54
C ARG A 34 -3.05 6.25 -3.01
N LEU A 35 -2.66 7.44 -3.43
CA LEU A 35 -2.84 7.87 -4.81
C LEU A 35 -1.80 7.29 -5.78
N LEU A 36 -0.58 7.03 -5.33
CA LEU A 36 0.53 6.60 -6.19
C LEU A 36 0.81 5.09 -6.13
N GLY A 37 0.49 4.43 -5.01
CA GLY A 37 0.81 3.02 -4.78
C GLY A 37 2.30 2.75 -4.56
N SER A 38 3.15 3.78 -4.51
CA SER A 38 4.60 3.70 -4.32
C SER A 38 5.00 4.55 -3.12
N LEU A 39 5.72 3.96 -2.17
CA LEU A 39 6.22 4.67 -1.00
C LEU A 39 7.31 5.67 -1.39
N THR A 40 8.22 5.25 -2.26
CA THR A 40 9.31 6.12 -2.74
C THR A 40 8.75 7.35 -3.46
N ASP A 41 7.83 7.16 -4.41
CA ASP A 41 7.21 8.28 -5.13
C ASP A 41 6.39 9.17 -4.19
N ALA A 42 5.77 8.58 -3.15
CA ALA A 42 5.02 9.34 -2.15
C ALA A 42 5.94 10.21 -1.28
N GLU A 43 7.11 9.70 -0.88
CA GLU A 43 8.12 10.47 -0.15
C GLU A 43 8.65 11.64 -1.00
N ASP A 44 8.96 11.40 -2.26
CA ASP A 44 9.44 12.42 -3.20
C ASP A 44 8.37 13.51 -3.42
N LEU A 45 7.12 13.10 -3.67
CA LEU A 45 6.03 14.05 -3.86
C LEU A 45 5.64 14.80 -2.59
N LEU A 46 5.83 14.22 -1.41
CA LEU A 46 5.69 14.95 -0.16
C LEU A 46 6.72 16.07 -0.06
N GLN A 47 7.99 15.80 -0.37
CA GLN A 47 9.05 16.82 -0.38
C GLN A 47 8.73 17.94 -1.36
N GLU A 48 8.33 17.59 -2.59
CA GLU A 48 7.91 18.58 -3.58
C GLU A 48 6.68 19.38 -3.14
N THR A 49 5.72 18.75 -2.44
CA THR A 49 4.53 19.41 -1.89
C THR A 49 4.93 20.45 -0.86
N LEU A 50 5.81 20.10 0.08
CA LEU A 50 6.29 21.02 1.10
C LEU A 50 7.10 22.16 0.50
N LEU A 51 7.92 21.89 -0.51
CA LEU A 51 8.66 22.94 -1.23
C LEU A 51 7.72 23.90 -1.96
N ALA A 52 6.64 23.39 -2.57
CA ALA A 52 5.64 24.24 -3.20
C ALA A 52 4.81 25.02 -2.18
N ALA A 53 4.52 24.41 -1.04
CA ALA A 53 3.87 25.07 0.07
C ALA A 53 4.73 26.21 0.61
N TRP A 54 6.02 26.00 0.81
CA TRP A 54 6.96 27.04 1.21
C TRP A 54 6.93 28.25 0.25
N ARG A 55 7.05 27.97 -1.05
CA ARG A 55 7.05 29.03 -2.08
C ARG A 55 5.72 29.76 -2.21
N GLY A 56 4.61 29.07 -1.91
CA GLY A 56 3.25 29.59 -2.05
C GLY A 56 2.65 30.14 -0.76
N LEU A 57 3.39 30.14 0.36
CA LEU A 57 2.88 30.45 1.69
C LEU A 57 2.30 31.87 1.82
N ALA A 58 2.87 32.82 1.06
CA ALA A 58 2.36 34.19 1.01
C ALA A 58 0.91 34.29 0.52
N GLY A 59 0.45 33.30 -0.28
CA GLY A 59 -0.93 33.23 -0.76
C GLY A 59 -1.94 32.60 0.23
N LEU A 60 -1.46 31.95 1.29
CA LEU A 60 -2.32 31.40 2.33
C LEU A 60 -2.82 32.54 3.25
N GLN A 61 -4.08 32.87 3.19
CA GLN A 61 -4.63 33.99 3.96
C GLN A 61 -5.06 33.61 5.37
N ASP A 62 -5.57 32.38 5.55
CA ASP A 62 -6.12 31.88 6.79
C ASP A 62 -5.46 30.55 7.18
N LEU A 63 -4.98 30.46 8.41
CA LEU A 63 -4.38 29.25 8.96
C LEU A 63 -5.38 28.09 9.04
N ALA A 64 -6.66 28.36 9.24
CA ALA A 64 -7.71 27.34 9.21
C ALA A 64 -7.81 26.63 7.85
N ALA A 65 -7.37 27.27 6.76
CA ALA A 65 -7.30 26.68 5.43
C ALA A 65 -6.02 25.89 5.16
N LEU A 66 -5.02 25.90 6.06
CA LEU A 66 -3.71 25.29 5.85
C LEU A 66 -3.81 23.83 5.45
N ARG A 67 -4.58 23.01 6.19
CA ARG A 67 -4.76 21.59 5.91
C ARG A 67 -5.32 21.37 4.51
N SER A 68 -6.42 22.00 4.15
CA SER A 68 -7.04 21.85 2.84
C SER A 68 -6.14 22.35 1.71
N TRP A 69 -5.40 23.43 1.94
CA TRP A 69 -4.44 23.97 0.97
C TRP A 69 -3.27 23.02 0.72
N LEU A 70 -2.68 22.39 1.75
CA LEU A 70 -1.63 21.36 1.61
C LEU A 70 -2.15 20.15 0.83
N TYR A 71 -3.37 19.68 1.13
CA TYR A 71 -3.99 18.58 0.38
C TYR A 71 -4.26 18.94 -1.09
N ARG A 72 -4.60 20.17 -1.40
CA ARG A 72 -4.74 20.64 -2.78
C ARG A 72 -3.43 20.53 -3.54
N ILE A 73 -2.33 20.97 -2.95
CA ILE A 73 -1.00 20.89 -3.57
C ILE A 73 -0.61 19.42 -3.79
N ALA A 74 -0.70 18.59 -2.74
CA ALA A 74 -0.35 17.18 -2.79
C ALA A 74 -1.19 16.42 -3.84
N THR A 75 -2.52 16.59 -3.81
CA THR A 75 -3.42 15.92 -4.76
C THR A 75 -3.12 16.30 -6.20
N THR A 76 -2.92 17.59 -6.47
CA THR A 76 -2.60 18.06 -7.82
C THR A 76 -1.31 17.44 -8.35
N ARG A 77 -0.27 17.36 -7.51
CA ARG A 77 1.01 16.72 -7.85
C ARG A 77 0.87 15.24 -8.09
N CYS A 78 0.17 14.50 -7.21
CA CYS A 78 -0.12 13.08 -7.40
C CYS A 78 -0.88 12.81 -8.71
N LEU A 79 -1.90 13.61 -9.03
CA LEU A 79 -2.64 13.48 -10.29
C LEU A 79 -1.75 13.70 -11.52
N ASN A 80 -0.82 14.66 -11.46
CA ASN A 80 0.12 14.93 -12.54
C ASN A 80 1.15 13.79 -12.70
N ALA A 81 1.68 13.27 -11.58
CA ALA A 81 2.61 12.14 -11.58
C ALA A 81 1.95 10.88 -12.18
N ARG A 82 0.72 10.55 -11.80
CA ARG A 82 -0.03 9.42 -12.38
C ARG A 82 -0.24 9.57 -13.89
N ARG A 83 -0.55 10.78 -14.37
CA ARG A 83 -0.67 11.03 -15.81
C ARG A 83 0.66 10.87 -16.54
N ALA A 84 1.76 11.27 -15.90
CA ALA A 84 3.10 11.10 -16.46
C ALA A 84 3.53 9.64 -16.49
N ALA A 85 3.22 8.86 -15.45
CA ALA A 85 3.50 7.43 -15.36
C ALA A 85 2.73 6.62 -16.42
N ALA A 86 1.45 6.93 -16.65
CA ALA A 86 0.64 6.27 -17.67
C ALA A 86 1.17 6.45 -19.11
N ARG A 87 2.00 7.46 -19.36
CA ARG A 87 2.65 7.69 -20.67
C ARG A 87 3.96 6.92 -20.84
N ARG A 88 4.55 6.45 -19.74
CA ARG A 88 5.75 5.60 -19.74
C ARG A 88 5.27 4.16 -19.66
N GLY A 89 5.36 3.38 -20.72
CA GLY A 89 4.98 1.96 -20.68
C GLY A 89 5.63 1.22 -19.50
N PRO A 90 5.02 0.14 -19.01
CA PRO A 90 5.57 -0.65 -17.92
C PRO A 90 6.90 -1.28 -18.36
N VAL A 91 7.92 -1.19 -17.50
CA VAL A 91 9.11 -2.02 -17.62
C VAL A 91 8.73 -3.39 -17.04
N GLU A 92 8.59 -4.39 -17.89
CA GLU A 92 8.28 -5.75 -17.46
C GLU A 92 9.56 -6.42 -16.90
N PRO A 93 9.62 -6.68 -15.59
CA PRO A 93 10.76 -7.40 -15.04
C PRO A 93 10.74 -8.85 -15.55
N VAL A 94 11.88 -9.29 -16.07
CA VAL A 94 12.07 -10.68 -16.52
C VAL A 94 12.34 -11.54 -15.29
N PRO A 95 11.48 -12.52 -14.96
CA PRO A 95 11.76 -13.42 -13.86
C PRO A 95 13.01 -14.27 -14.17
N PRO A 96 13.79 -14.65 -13.14
CA PRO A 96 15.00 -15.45 -13.32
C PRO A 96 14.72 -16.91 -13.69
N PHE A 97 13.48 -17.29 -13.84
CA PHE A 97 13.00 -18.60 -14.28
C PHE A 97 11.83 -18.42 -15.25
N GLN A 98 11.43 -19.51 -15.91
CA GLN A 98 10.27 -19.50 -16.81
C GLN A 98 8.98 -19.78 -16.00
N PRO A 99 8.19 -18.76 -15.66
CA PRO A 99 6.95 -18.96 -14.91
C PRO A 99 5.90 -19.62 -15.82
N PRO A 100 4.93 -20.36 -15.24
CA PRO A 100 3.79 -20.85 -16.01
C PRO A 100 2.97 -19.67 -16.56
N ALA A 101 2.10 -19.94 -17.55
CA ALA A 101 1.21 -18.92 -18.09
C ALA A 101 0.34 -18.31 -16.97
N PRO A 102 0.31 -16.99 -16.83
CA PRO A 102 -0.51 -16.34 -15.81
C PRO A 102 -1.99 -16.48 -16.12
N THR A 103 -2.82 -16.54 -15.08
CA THR A 103 -4.28 -16.56 -15.22
C THR A 103 -4.78 -15.25 -15.81
N ARG A 104 -4.12 -14.14 -15.42
CA ARG A 104 -4.42 -12.80 -15.87
C ARG A 104 -3.14 -11.96 -15.96
N ARG A 105 -3.12 -11.01 -16.89
CA ARG A 105 -2.13 -9.94 -16.91
C ARG A 105 -2.80 -8.65 -16.47
N ASP A 106 -2.33 -8.07 -15.37
CA ASP A 106 -2.83 -6.79 -14.87
C ASP A 106 -1.97 -5.63 -15.40
N GLU A 107 -2.60 -4.46 -15.57
CA GLU A 107 -1.95 -3.22 -15.97
C GLU A 107 -1.39 -2.42 -14.79
N ILE A 108 -1.30 -3.00 -13.59
CA ILE A 108 -0.74 -2.29 -12.45
C ILE A 108 0.73 -2.02 -12.71
N THR A 109 1.03 -0.77 -12.92
CA THR A 109 2.33 -0.33 -13.38
C THR A 109 3.39 -0.32 -12.29
N TRP A 110 3.01 -0.08 -11.02
CA TRP A 110 3.96 -0.04 -9.90
C TRP A 110 3.22 -0.06 -8.56
N LEU A 111 3.60 -0.99 -7.69
CA LEU A 111 3.07 -1.09 -6.34
C LEU A 111 4.21 -1.40 -5.37
N GLN A 112 4.29 -0.63 -4.28
CA GLN A 112 5.18 -0.88 -3.16
C GLN A 112 4.36 -1.08 -1.88
N PRO A 113 4.83 -1.91 -0.94
CA PRO A 113 4.18 -2.05 0.36
C PRO A 113 4.45 -0.83 1.25
N TYR A 114 3.54 -0.54 2.18
CA TYR A 114 3.68 0.54 3.16
C TYR A 114 4.04 -0.03 4.54
N PRO A 115 5.12 0.43 5.21
CA PRO A 115 5.53 -0.06 6.52
C PRO A 115 4.55 0.37 7.62
N ASP A 116 4.12 -0.57 8.46
CA ASP A 116 3.19 -0.28 9.55
C ASP A 116 3.79 0.63 10.63
N ALA A 117 5.11 0.58 10.83
CA ALA A 117 5.80 1.51 11.72
C ALA A 117 5.57 2.99 11.39
N LEU A 118 5.31 3.32 10.11
CA LEU A 118 4.93 4.66 9.68
C LEU A 118 3.43 4.95 9.92
N LEU A 119 2.61 3.93 10.19
CA LEU A 119 1.18 4.07 10.50
C LEU A 119 0.91 4.20 12.00
N GLU A 120 1.68 3.51 12.86
CA GLU A 120 1.45 3.47 14.32
C GLU A 120 1.43 4.86 14.93
N SER A 121 2.30 5.74 14.50
CA SER A 121 2.32 7.14 14.92
C SER A 121 1.14 7.99 14.40
N PHE A 122 0.31 7.44 13.49
CA PHE A 122 -0.91 8.08 12.99
C PHE A 122 -2.11 7.80 13.90
N ALA A 123 -2.10 6.66 14.59
CA ALA A 123 -3.17 6.25 15.48
C ALA A 123 -3.30 7.18 16.70
N ASP A 124 -2.22 7.82 17.14
CA ASP A 124 -2.22 8.68 18.32
C ASP A 124 -2.84 10.07 18.09
N THR A 125 -2.94 10.52 16.83
CA THR A 125 -3.49 11.86 16.49
C THR A 125 -4.92 11.82 15.99
N SER A 126 -5.52 10.65 15.75
CA SER A 126 -6.88 10.54 15.22
C SER A 126 -7.94 10.64 16.32
N PRO A 127 -9.03 11.42 16.13
CA PRO A 127 -9.97 11.81 17.19
C PRO A 127 -10.95 10.70 17.63
N GLY A 128 -10.70 9.43 17.34
CA GLY A 128 -11.54 8.33 17.84
C GLY A 128 -11.23 6.96 17.21
N PRO A 129 -11.73 5.88 17.84
CA PRO A 129 -11.46 4.51 17.37
C PRO A 129 -12.01 4.23 15.98
N GLU A 130 -13.11 4.86 15.60
CA GLU A 130 -13.76 4.70 14.29
C GLU A 130 -12.95 5.38 13.17
N ALA A 131 -12.43 6.59 13.41
CA ALA A 131 -11.53 7.28 12.49
C ALA A 131 -10.19 6.54 12.29
N ARG A 132 -9.66 5.94 13.37
CA ARG A 132 -8.46 5.08 13.33
C ARG A 132 -8.70 3.84 12.47
N TYR A 133 -9.84 3.19 12.64
CA TYR A 133 -10.22 2.01 11.87
C TYR A 133 -10.30 2.31 10.37
N HIS A 134 -10.99 3.38 9.98
CA HIS A 134 -11.08 3.81 8.58
C HIS A 134 -9.72 4.21 8.00
N ALA A 135 -8.87 4.85 8.78
CA ALA A 135 -7.51 5.17 8.34
C ALA A 135 -6.67 3.91 8.10
N THR A 136 -6.82 2.88 8.93
CA THR A 136 -6.13 1.59 8.84
C THR A 136 -6.61 0.79 7.62
N GLU A 137 -7.92 0.63 7.42
CA GLU A 137 -8.46 -0.05 6.22
C GLU A 137 -8.04 0.64 4.92
N ALA A 138 -7.94 1.95 4.93
CA ALA A 138 -7.61 2.73 3.74
C ALA A 138 -6.15 2.64 3.28
N VAL A 139 -5.29 1.88 3.98
CA VAL A 139 -3.94 1.53 3.53
C VAL A 139 -3.78 0.02 3.27
N GLU A 140 -4.81 -0.78 3.49
CA GLU A 140 -4.77 -2.20 3.09
C GLU A 140 -4.41 -2.33 1.62
N LEU A 141 -3.57 -3.32 1.33
CA LEU A 141 -3.02 -3.49 -0.02
C LEU A 141 -4.11 -3.62 -1.09
N ALA A 142 -5.19 -4.36 -0.80
CA ALA A 142 -6.32 -4.51 -1.71
C ALA A 142 -7.02 -3.17 -2.04
N PHE A 143 -7.14 -2.27 -1.05
CA PHE A 143 -7.70 -0.95 -1.28
C PHE A 143 -6.77 -0.07 -2.13
N VAL A 144 -5.46 -0.09 -1.85
CA VAL A 144 -4.47 0.66 -2.64
C VAL A 144 -4.45 0.16 -4.08
N VAL A 145 -4.48 -1.15 -4.30
CA VAL A 145 -4.59 -1.78 -5.64
C VAL A 145 -5.85 -1.30 -6.37
N ALA A 146 -7.00 -1.32 -5.73
CA ALA A 146 -8.26 -0.84 -6.31
C ALA A 146 -8.18 0.65 -6.71
N LEU A 147 -7.53 1.49 -5.89
CA LEU A 147 -7.29 2.89 -6.23
C LEU A 147 -6.38 3.06 -7.47
N GLN A 148 -5.39 2.15 -7.66
CA GLN A 148 -4.51 2.22 -8.82
C GLN A 148 -5.24 1.84 -10.12
N ARG A 149 -6.23 0.96 -10.07
CA ARG A 149 -7.09 0.57 -11.21
C ARG A 149 -8.09 1.65 -11.61
N MET A 150 -8.39 2.59 -10.69
CA MET A 150 -9.35 3.67 -10.97
C MET A 150 -8.72 4.81 -11.77
N PRO A 151 -9.52 5.54 -12.57
CA PRO A 151 -9.11 6.84 -13.11
C PRO A 151 -8.61 7.75 -11.99
N PRO A 152 -7.47 8.47 -12.15
CA PRO A 152 -6.82 9.20 -11.07
C PRO A 152 -7.72 10.18 -10.31
N ARG A 153 -8.60 10.90 -11.02
CA ARG A 153 -9.55 11.83 -10.37
C ARG A 153 -10.64 11.12 -9.55
N GLN A 154 -11.01 9.89 -9.93
CA GLN A 154 -11.97 9.09 -9.14
C GLN A 154 -11.33 8.61 -7.84
N ALA A 155 -10.11 8.08 -7.91
CA ALA A 155 -9.34 7.70 -6.73
C ALA A 155 -9.13 8.89 -5.78
N ALA A 156 -8.74 10.06 -6.29
CA ALA A 156 -8.55 11.26 -5.48
C ALA A 156 -9.85 11.72 -4.79
N ALA A 157 -10.96 11.79 -5.51
CA ALA A 157 -12.24 12.18 -4.94
C ALA A 157 -12.70 11.21 -3.83
N LEU A 158 -12.53 9.90 -4.05
CA LEU A 158 -12.87 8.86 -3.08
C LEU A 158 -12.03 9.00 -1.81
N VAL A 159 -10.71 9.13 -1.93
CA VAL A 159 -9.82 9.30 -0.78
C VAL A 159 -10.13 10.59 -0.01
N LEU A 160 -10.28 11.70 -0.70
CA LEU A 160 -10.59 12.99 -0.06
C LEU A 160 -11.93 12.94 0.69
N ARG A 161 -12.97 12.35 0.07
CA ARG A 161 -14.33 12.33 0.64
C ARG A 161 -14.52 11.25 1.69
N ASP A 162 -14.22 9.99 1.34
CA ASP A 162 -14.64 8.82 2.12
C ASP A 162 -13.58 8.41 3.15
N VAL A 163 -12.30 8.77 2.94
CA VAL A 163 -11.21 8.46 3.87
C VAL A 163 -10.84 9.66 4.73
N LEU A 164 -10.70 10.84 4.11
CA LEU A 164 -10.23 12.05 4.81
C LEU A 164 -11.36 12.96 5.32
N GLY A 165 -12.61 12.65 4.97
CA GLY A 165 -13.79 13.32 5.51
C GLY A 165 -14.09 14.71 4.95
N PHE A 166 -13.40 15.18 3.90
CA PHE A 166 -13.70 16.46 3.28
C PHE A 166 -15.15 16.49 2.75
N SER A 167 -15.84 17.62 2.90
CA SER A 167 -17.17 17.82 2.32
C SER A 167 -17.12 17.80 0.78
N ALA A 168 -18.25 17.54 0.13
CA ALA A 168 -18.31 17.55 -1.34
C ALA A 168 -17.94 18.92 -1.94
N GLY A 169 -18.19 20.00 -1.21
CA GLY A 169 -17.79 21.36 -1.58
C GLY A 169 -16.28 21.55 -1.52
N GLU A 170 -15.64 21.10 -0.44
CA GLU A 170 -14.18 21.15 -0.29
C GLU A 170 -13.49 20.28 -1.35
N VAL A 171 -13.97 19.04 -1.58
CA VAL A 171 -13.43 18.17 -2.64
C VAL A 171 -13.56 18.84 -4.02
N ALA A 172 -14.66 19.53 -4.28
CA ALA A 172 -14.84 20.27 -5.52
C ALA A 172 -13.79 21.38 -5.68
N GLY A 173 -13.51 22.13 -4.62
CA GLY A 173 -12.44 23.14 -4.59
C GLY A 173 -11.04 22.54 -4.75
N LEU A 174 -10.77 21.40 -4.07
CA LEU A 174 -9.48 20.69 -4.16
C LEU A 174 -9.20 20.14 -5.57
N LEU A 175 -10.24 19.69 -6.27
CA LEU A 175 -10.14 19.08 -7.61
C LEU A 175 -10.45 20.05 -8.75
N ASP A 176 -10.66 21.33 -8.44
CA ASP A 176 -11.03 22.36 -9.42
C ASP A 176 -12.23 21.91 -10.30
N THR A 177 -13.38 21.70 -9.63
CA THR A 177 -14.62 21.22 -10.26
C THR A 177 -15.86 21.65 -9.45
N SER A 178 -17.06 21.19 -9.84
CA SER A 178 -18.29 21.49 -9.12
C SER A 178 -18.72 20.35 -8.16
N PRO A 179 -19.47 20.64 -7.08
CA PRO A 179 -19.99 19.62 -6.19
C PRO A 179 -20.87 18.58 -6.88
N THR A 180 -21.59 18.96 -7.94
CA THR A 180 -22.41 18.03 -8.75
C THR A 180 -21.54 17.04 -9.49
N VAL A 181 -20.42 17.48 -10.08
CA VAL A 181 -19.46 16.61 -10.72
C VAL A 181 -18.80 15.67 -9.72
N VAL A 182 -18.46 16.15 -8.51
CA VAL A 182 -17.92 15.32 -7.43
C VAL A 182 -18.88 14.17 -7.07
N LYS A 183 -20.19 14.44 -6.94
CA LYS A 183 -21.19 13.39 -6.67
C LYS A 183 -21.16 12.29 -7.74
N GLY A 184 -21.12 12.66 -9.02
CA GLY A 184 -21.04 11.69 -10.12
C GLY A 184 -19.73 10.91 -10.16
N ILE A 185 -18.61 11.55 -9.81
CA ILE A 185 -17.30 10.89 -9.68
C ILE A 185 -17.33 9.85 -8.56
N LEU A 186 -17.84 10.21 -7.38
CA LEU A 186 -17.94 9.32 -6.21
C LEU A 186 -18.85 8.12 -6.47
N GLN A 187 -19.97 8.32 -7.16
CA GLN A 187 -20.85 7.22 -7.52
C GLN A 187 -20.14 6.17 -8.38
N ARG A 188 -19.39 6.61 -9.40
CA ARG A 188 -18.59 5.71 -10.25
C ARG A 188 -17.45 5.04 -9.49
N ALA A 189 -16.75 5.81 -8.64
CA ALA A 189 -15.65 5.27 -7.84
C ALA A 189 -16.09 4.18 -6.87
N ARG A 190 -17.23 4.39 -6.19
CA ARG A 190 -17.80 3.39 -5.27
C ARG A 190 -18.30 2.16 -6.03
N ALA A 191 -18.96 2.33 -7.17
CA ALA A 191 -19.38 1.21 -8.01
C ALA A 191 -18.19 0.38 -8.50
N ALA A 192 -17.05 1.03 -8.85
CA ALA A 192 -15.82 0.33 -9.23
C ALA A 192 -15.22 -0.44 -8.06
N LEU A 193 -15.21 0.11 -6.83
CA LEU A 193 -14.79 -0.62 -5.63
C LEU A 193 -15.66 -1.82 -5.33
N ASP A 194 -16.98 -1.68 -5.46
CA ASP A 194 -17.91 -2.78 -5.23
C ASP A 194 -17.70 -3.89 -6.27
N HIS A 195 -17.47 -3.53 -7.52
CA HIS A 195 -17.19 -4.49 -8.60
C HIS A 195 -15.86 -5.23 -8.42
N ASP A 196 -14.80 -4.54 -8.02
CA ASP A 196 -13.48 -5.15 -7.76
C ASP A 196 -13.51 -6.06 -6.50
N ARG A 197 -14.43 -5.77 -5.56
CA ARG A 197 -14.68 -6.60 -4.37
C ARG A 197 -15.53 -7.84 -4.66
N ASP A 198 -16.44 -7.74 -5.62
CA ASP A 198 -17.43 -8.80 -5.92
C ASP A 198 -16.94 -9.78 -6.98
N GLY A 199 -15.72 -9.68 -7.49
CA GLY A 199 -15.15 -10.51 -8.55
C GLY A 199 -15.90 -11.82 -8.77
N ASP A 200 -16.93 -11.76 -9.64
CA ASP A 200 -17.73 -12.89 -10.13
C ASP A 200 -18.65 -13.63 -9.12
N ARG A 201 -19.24 -12.93 -8.12
CA ARG A 201 -20.33 -13.51 -7.29
C ARG A 201 -21.63 -12.72 -7.34
N PRO A 202 -22.82 -13.44 -7.40
CA PRO A 202 -24.12 -12.82 -7.40
C PRO A 202 -24.38 -11.99 -6.13
N ARG A 203 -25.01 -10.83 -6.32
CA ARG A 203 -25.49 -9.93 -5.27
C ARG A 203 -26.34 -10.70 -4.25
N ASP A 204 -25.76 -11.02 -3.11
CA ASP A 204 -26.57 -11.17 -1.91
C ASP A 204 -25.78 -10.77 -0.65
N ARG A 205 -26.44 -9.86 0.11
CA ARG A 205 -26.13 -9.41 1.47
C ARG A 205 -25.06 -8.32 1.67
N ARG A 206 -25.54 -7.09 1.61
CA ARG A 206 -25.22 -6.07 2.63
C ARG A 206 -25.53 -6.68 3.99
N LEU A 207 -24.61 -6.46 4.93
CA LEU A 207 -24.69 -6.83 6.35
C LEU A 207 -23.97 -8.16 6.68
N ASP A 208 -23.07 -8.07 7.62
CA ASP A 208 -22.20 -9.07 8.23
C ASP A 208 -20.87 -9.34 7.54
N ARG A 209 -20.02 -8.31 7.48
CA ARG A 209 -18.59 -8.58 7.59
C ARG A 209 -18.26 -8.82 9.04
N PRO A 210 -17.74 -10.01 9.41
CA PRO A 210 -17.13 -10.15 10.72
C PRO A 210 -16.05 -9.07 10.81
N ARG A 211 -16.13 -8.25 11.84
CA ARG A 211 -15.16 -7.22 12.18
C ARG A 211 -13.78 -7.88 12.14
N ARG A 212 -12.91 -7.45 11.22
CA ARG A 212 -11.57 -8.01 11.14
C ARG A 212 -10.88 -7.77 12.47
N PRO A 213 -10.30 -8.80 13.10
CA PRO A 213 -9.46 -8.58 14.27
C PRO A 213 -8.38 -7.56 13.90
N GLY A 214 -8.03 -6.67 14.83
CA GLY A 214 -6.99 -5.69 14.60
C GLY A 214 -5.64 -6.34 14.23
N PRO A 215 -4.67 -5.56 13.69
CA PRO A 215 -3.36 -6.05 13.32
C PRO A 215 -2.74 -6.87 14.46
N GLY A 216 -2.29 -8.10 14.15
CA GLY A 216 -1.67 -9.00 15.15
C GLY A 216 -2.64 -9.85 15.96
N ALA A 217 -3.88 -10.05 15.52
CA ALA A 217 -4.81 -11.00 16.12
C ALA A 217 -4.20 -12.42 16.21
N PRO A 218 -4.54 -13.22 17.24
CA PRO A 218 -4.00 -14.59 17.41
C PRO A 218 -4.20 -15.47 16.16
N GLN A 219 -5.33 -15.33 15.47
CA GLN A 219 -5.65 -16.08 14.24
C GLN A 219 -4.72 -15.71 13.07
N ASP A 220 -4.40 -14.42 12.90
CA ASP A 220 -3.48 -13.96 11.87
C ASP A 220 -2.05 -14.47 12.12
N ARG A 221 -1.66 -14.56 13.40
CA ARG A 221 -0.34 -15.11 13.79
C ARG A 221 -0.23 -16.59 13.48
N ASP A 222 -1.26 -17.40 13.82
CA ASP A 222 -1.27 -18.83 13.53
C ASP A 222 -1.21 -19.09 12.01
N LEU A 223 -2.05 -18.41 11.23
CA LEU A 223 -2.09 -18.52 9.78
C LEU A 223 -0.75 -18.14 9.15
N SER A 224 -0.14 -17.04 9.62
CA SER A 224 1.17 -16.57 9.15
C SER A 224 2.29 -17.57 9.49
N GLN A 225 2.28 -18.16 10.69
CA GLN A 225 3.26 -19.17 11.07
C GLN A 225 3.13 -20.46 10.26
N ARG A 226 1.90 -20.91 10.01
CA ARG A 226 1.63 -22.07 9.13
C ARG A 226 2.13 -21.82 7.71
N PHE A 227 1.85 -20.64 7.17
CA PHE A 227 2.38 -20.23 5.87
C PHE A 227 3.90 -20.24 5.86
N ALA A 228 4.54 -19.62 6.85
CA ALA A 228 6.00 -19.54 6.92
C ALA A 228 6.65 -20.94 6.94
N ARG A 229 6.11 -21.87 7.73
CA ARG A 229 6.61 -23.25 7.79
C ARG A 229 6.47 -23.96 6.46
N ALA A 230 5.28 -23.91 5.83
CA ALA A 230 5.02 -24.55 4.55
C ALA A 230 5.91 -23.97 3.42
N PHE A 231 6.02 -22.63 3.38
CA PHE A 231 6.80 -21.95 2.35
C PHE A 231 8.31 -22.19 2.47
N THR A 232 8.87 -22.20 3.69
CA THR A 232 10.28 -22.47 3.92
C THR A 232 10.62 -23.95 3.63
N ALA A 233 9.72 -24.87 3.97
CA ALA A 233 9.85 -26.29 3.65
C ALA A 233 9.72 -26.58 2.15
N GLY A 234 9.20 -25.66 1.35
CA GLY A 234 8.89 -25.89 -0.07
C GLY A 234 7.67 -26.79 -0.29
N ASP A 235 6.82 -26.91 0.73
CA ASP A 235 5.59 -27.72 0.68
C ASP A 235 4.47 -26.94 0.01
N VAL A 236 4.35 -27.12 -1.31
CA VAL A 236 3.33 -26.45 -2.13
C VAL A 236 1.92 -26.81 -1.69
N ASP A 237 1.67 -28.07 -1.37
CA ASP A 237 0.33 -28.55 -1.06
C ASP A 237 -0.12 -27.99 0.31
N ALA A 238 0.80 -27.89 1.28
CA ALA A 238 0.54 -27.23 2.55
C ALA A 238 0.28 -25.72 2.38
N VAL A 239 1.01 -25.02 1.49
CA VAL A 239 0.71 -23.60 1.18
C VAL A 239 -0.67 -23.47 0.56
N VAL A 240 -1.00 -24.31 -0.43
CA VAL A 240 -2.30 -24.26 -1.13
C VAL A 240 -3.47 -24.56 -0.20
N ALA A 241 -3.30 -25.46 0.76
CA ALA A 241 -4.32 -25.77 1.78
C ALA A 241 -4.68 -24.58 2.67
N LEU A 242 -3.83 -23.56 2.76
CA LEU A 242 -4.11 -22.33 3.50
C LEU A 242 -4.91 -21.31 2.68
N LEU A 243 -5.06 -21.50 1.37
CA LEU A 243 -5.68 -20.52 0.46
C LEU A 243 -7.20 -20.65 0.43
N THR A 244 -7.87 -19.54 0.14
CA THR A 244 -9.27 -19.57 -0.35
C THR A 244 -9.31 -20.09 -1.79
N ASP A 245 -10.45 -20.61 -2.23
CA ASP A 245 -10.61 -21.18 -3.59
C ASP A 245 -10.36 -20.14 -4.69
N ASP A 246 -10.67 -18.87 -4.38
CA ASP A 246 -10.52 -17.70 -5.25
C ASP A 246 -9.23 -16.90 -4.97
N ALA A 247 -8.26 -17.48 -4.25
CA ALA A 247 -7.04 -16.78 -3.86
C ALA A 247 -6.21 -16.28 -5.04
N TRP A 248 -5.45 -15.21 -4.81
CA TRP A 248 -4.55 -14.61 -5.77
C TRP A 248 -3.09 -14.68 -5.32
N LEU A 249 -2.20 -14.88 -6.29
CA LEU A 249 -0.77 -14.64 -6.14
C LEU A 249 -0.33 -13.61 -7.16
N SER A 250 0.31 -12.52 -6.70
CA SER A 250 0.80 -11.43 -7.53
C SER A 250 2.22 -11.02 -7.14
N MET A 251 2.95 -10.44 -8.09
CA MET A 251 4.35 -10.01 -7.90
C MET A 251 4.60 -8.64 -8.56
N PRO A 252 4.02 -7.57 -8.04
CA PRO A 252 4.29 -6.24 -8.57
C PRO A 252 5.80 -5.91 -8.57
N PRO A 253 6.33 -5.26 -9.61
CA PRO A 253 5.64 -4.67 -10.77
C PRO A 253 5.40 -5.65 -11.93
N ALA A 254 5.71 -6.94 -11.81
CA ALA A 254 5.41 -7.92 -12.84
C ALA A 254 3.88 -8.02 -13.03
N PRO A 255 3.39 -8.00 -14.29
CA PRO A 255 1.95 -8.00 -14.57
C PRO A 255 1.31 -9.39 -14.40
N HIS A 256 2.07 -10.37 -13.94
CA HIS A 256 1.62 -11.76 -13.85
C HIS A 256 0.81 -12.00 -12.58
N GLU A 257 -0.45 -12.39 -12.74
CA GLU A 257 -1.34 -12.79 -11.65
C GLU A 257 -1.81 -14.23 -11.84
N TYR A 258 -1.84 -14.99 -10.74
CA TYR A 258 -2.26 -16.38 -10.68
C TYR A 258 -3.46 -16.50 -9.75
N GLN A 259 -4.59 -16.98 -10.27
CA GLN A 259 -5.82 -17.16 -9.49
C GLN A 259 -6.14 -18.63 -9.28
N GLY A 260 -6.53 -18.94 -8.03
CA GLY A 260 -7.00 -20.26 -7.62
C GLY A 260 -5.86 -21.27 -7.40
N HIS A 261 -6.22 -22.37 -6.76
CA HIS A 261 -5.27 -23.38 -6.26
C HIS A 261 -4.36 -23.94 -7.35
N THR A 262 -4.91 -24.28 -8.53
CA THR A 262 -4.15 -24.92 -9.61
C THR A 262 -3.07 -24.01 -10.18
N ALA A 263 -3.41 -22.74 -10.47
CA ALA A 263 -2.47 -21.78 -11.05
C ALA A 263 -1.39 -21.38 -10.03
N ILE A 264 -1.78 -21.15 -8.78
CA ILE A 264 -0.85 -20.81 -7.70
C ILE A 264 0.10 -21.99 -7.41
N ALA A 265 -0.43 -23.21 -7.34
CA ALA A 265 0.40 -24.40 -7.15
C ALA A 265 1.43 -24.58 -8.29
N ALA A 266 1.01 -24.40 -9.54
CA ALA A 266 1.91 -24.49 -10.70
C ALA A 266 3.05 -23.46 -10.60
N PHE A 267 2.71 -22.20 -10.25
CA PHE A 267 3.70 -21.15 -10.05
C PHE A 267 4.67 -21.48 -8.90
N LEU A 268 4.15 -21.90 -7.74
CA LEU A 268 4.97 -22.24 -6.58
C LEU A 268 5.91 -23.41 -6.86
N ARG A 269 5.45 -24.45 -7.57
CA ARG A 269 6.30 -25.58 -7.98
C ARG A 269 7.45 -25.12 -8.89
N ALA A 270 7.17 -24.27 -9.88
CA ALA A 270 8.21 -23.71 -10.75
C ALA A 270 9.21 -22.83 -9.97
N SER A 271 8.72 -21.98 -9.08
CA SER A 271 9.54 -21.11 -8.22
C SER A 271 10.41 -21.92 -7.26
N PHE A 272 9.86 -22.96 -6.64
CA PHE A 272 10.60 -23.82 -5.72
C PHE A 272 11.59 -24.72 -6.45
N ALA A 273 11.27 -25.21 -7.63
CA ALA A 273 12.22 -25.92 -8.49
C ALA A 273 13.42 -25.04 -8.87
N PHE A 274 13.17 -23.79 -9.26
CA PHE A 274 14.25 -22.82 -9.53
C PHE A 274 15.07 -22.50 -8.28
N ARG A 275 14.45 -22.41 -7.11
CA ARG A 275 15.13 -22.25 -5.82
C ARG A 275 16.11 -23.40 -5.57
N GLY A 276 15.75 -24.63 -5.94
CA GLY A 276 16.55 -25.82 -5.67
C GLY A 276 16.79 -26.00 -4.17
N ASN A 277 18.03 -26.34 -3.81
CA ASN A 277 18.44 -26.61 -2.43
C ASN A 277 18.81 -25.36 -1.62
N ARG A 278 18.63 -24.15 -2.17
CA ARG A 278 18.91 -22.91 -1.44
C ARG A 278 17.96 -22.75 -0.25
N GLN A 279 18.52 -22.39 0.89
CA GLN A 279 17.75 -22.22 2.11
C GLN A 279 16.96 -20.88 2.05
N VAL A 280 15.66 -20.93 2.24
CA VAL A 280 14.82 -19.75 2.44
C VAL A 280 14.62 -19.49 3.93
N LEU A 281 14.83 -18.25 4.32
CA LEU A 281 14.60 -17.75 5.66
C LEU A 281 13.52 -16.64 5.58
N LEU A 282 12.54 -16.70 6.47
CA LEU A 282 11.48 -15.69 6.57
C LEU A 282 11.59 -14.98 7.91
N VAL A 283 11.73 -13.66 7.86
CA VAL A 283 11.72 -12.78 9.04
C VAL A 283 10.37 -12.07 9.10
N PRO A 284 9.62 -12.21 10.20
CA PRO A 284 8.33 -11.54 10.34
C PRO A 284 8.43 -10.02 10.24
N ALA A 285 7.47 -9.42 9.57
CA ALA A 285 7.29 -7.98 9.42
C ALA A 285 5.79 -7.66 9.30
N HIS A 286 5.45 -6.38 9.20
CA HIS A 286 4.10 -5.93 8.93
C HIS A 286 4.12 -4.87 7.82
N ALA A 287 3.18 -4.98 6.91
CA ALA A 287 3.04 -4.06 5.79
C ALA A 287 1.56 -3.87 5.44
N ASN A 288 1.13 -2.64 5.23
CA ASN A 288 -0.26 -2.33 4.86
C ASN A 288 -1.29 -2.89 5.86
N THR A 289 -0.95 -2.87 7.15
CA THR A 289 -1.74 -3.46 8.27
C THR A 289 -1.94 -4.98 8.18
N GLN A 290 -1.09 -5.65 7.41
CA GLN A 290 -1.17 -7.07 7.12
C GLN A 290 0.11 -7.78 7.56
N PRO A 291 0.03 -9.08 7.93
CA PRO A 291 1.22 -9.89 8.17
C PRO A 291 2.10 -9.92 6.93
N ALA A 292 3.40 -9.73 7.14
CA ALA A 292 4.39 -9.79 6.08
C ALA A 292 5.65 -10.53 6.53
N PHE A 293 6.50 -10.90 5.56
CA PHE A 293 7.78 -11.52 5.80
C PHE A 293 8.85 -10.95 4.86
N GLY A 294 9.97 -10.51 5.43
CA GLY A 294 11.20 -10.38 4.67
C GLY A 294 11.73 -11.77 4.30
N SER A 295 11.85 -12.04 3.01
CA SER A 295 12.39 -13.29 2.50
C SER A 295 13.88 -13.14 2.24
N TYR A 296 14.67 -14.11 2.68
CA TYR A 296 16.12 -14.17 2.46
C TYR A 296 16.47 -15.52 1.87
N ILE A 297 17.44 -15.56 0.95
CA ILE A 297 17.89 -16.79 0.33
C ILE A 297 19.38 -16.98 0.60
N ARG A 298 19.74 -18.09 1.27
CA ARG A 298 21.11 -18.47 1.54
C ARG A 298 21.55 -19.51 0.53
N GLU A 299 22.67 -19.26 -0.12
CA GLU A 299 23.35 -20.25 -0.92
C GLU A 299 24.22 -21.16 -0.06
N HIS A 300 24.44 -22.43 -0.50
CA HIS A 300 25.12 -23.42 0.32
C HIS A 300 26.56 -23.05 0.71
N ALA A 301 27.21 -22.21 -0.09
CA ALA A 301 28.61 -21.82 0.11
C ALA A 301 28.81 -20.52 0.89
N THR A 302 27.70 -19.83 1.30
CA THR A 302 27.79 -18.53 1.96
C THR A 302 27.16 -18.56 3.35
N ASP A 303 27.76 -17.83 4.30
CA ASP A 303 27.18 -17.64 5.63
C ASP A 303 26.10 -16.57 5.62
N ALA A 304 26.14 -15.64 4.68
CA ALA A 304 25.18 -14.57 4.53
C ALA A 304 23.99 -14.97 3.64
N ALA A 305 22.78 -14.57 4.06
CA ALA A 305 21.56 -14.70 3.27
C ALA A 305 21.12 -13.29 2.85
N PRO A 306 21.27 -12.89 1.59
CA PRO A 306 20.78 -11.62 1.08
C PRO A 306 19.26 -11.57 1.02
N PRO A 307 18.66 -10.36 0.98
CA PRO A 307 17.24 -10.15 0.74
C PRO A 307 16.78 -10.79 -0.58
N ALA A 308 15.55 -11.28 -0.59
CA ALA A 308 14.96 -11.90 -1.78
C ALA A 308 13.50 -11.48 -2.01
N GLY A 309 13.07 -10.37 -1.42
CA GLY A 309 11.75 -9.77 -1.55
C GLY A 309 10.88 -9.87 -0.30
N LEU A 310 9.88 -8.99 -0.22
CA LEU A 310 8.89 -8.94 0.86
C LEU A 310 7.63 -9.69 0.43
N ILE A 311 7.11 -10.55 1.29
CA ILE A 311 5.86 -11.29 1.08
C ILE A 311 4.80 -10.68 2.00
N VAL A 312 3.68 -10.23 1.47
CA VAL A 312 2.52 -9.73 2.22
C VAL A 312 1.38 -10.72 2.09
N LEU A 313 0.73 -11.05 3.22
CA LEU A 313 -0.36 -12.01 3.29
C LEU A 313 -1.68 -11.31 3.54
N THR A 314 -2.65 -11.49 2.66
CA THR A 314 -4.01 -11.00 2.85
C THR A 314 -4.89 -12.14 3.36
N ALA A 315 -5.32 -12.04 4.63
CA ALA A 315 -6.21 -13.02 5.22
C ALA A 315 -7.69 -12.71 4.97
N ARG A 316 -8.50 -13.76 4.83
CA ARG A 316 -9.97 -13.72 4.81
C ARG A 316 -10.50 -14.82 5.72
N GLY A 317 -10.89 -14.46 6.94
CA GLY A 317 -11.21 -15.43 7.99
C GLY A 317 -9.95 -16.22 8.39
N ASP A 318 -10.04 -17.54 8.33
CA ASP A 318 -8.97 -18.49 8.68
C ASP A 318 -8.08 -18.90 7.48
N ARG A 319 -8.25 -18.27 6.32
CA ARG A 319 -7.53 -18.58 5.07
C ARG A 319 -6.89 -17.36 4.45
N LEU A 320 -5.94 -17.58 3.54
CA LEU A 320 -5.29 -16.55 2.76
C LEU A 320 -6.06 -16.30 1.47
N ALA A 321 -6.50 -15.07 1.28
CA ALA A 321 -7.13 -14.62 0.04
C ALA A 321 -6.12 -14.11 -0.99
N ALA A 322 -4.93 -13.64 -0.54
CA ALA A 322 -3.86 -13.28 -1.45
C ALA A 322 -2.46 -13.46 -0.84
N ILE A 323 -1.51 -13.73 -1.73
CA ILE A 323 -0.07 -13.67 -1.48
C ILE A 323 0.49 -12.65 -2.46
N THR A 324 1.05 -11.54 -1.94
CA THR A 324 1.70 -10.53 -2.79
C THR A 324 3.18 -10.48 -2.46
N ARG A 325 4.04 -10.70 -3.46
CA ARG A 325 5.48 -10.68 -3.31
C ARG A 325 6.08 -9.47 -4.01
N PHE A 326 6.84 -8.68 -3.28
CA PHE A 326 7.55 -7.50 -3.79
C PHE A 326 9.05 -7.79 -3.87
N HIS A 327 9.67 -7.52 -5.02
CA HIS A 327 11.11 -7.59 -5.20
C HIS A 327 11.73 -6.19 -4.98
N LEU A 328 11.89 -5.80 -3.71
CA LEU A 328 12.23 -4.44 -3.30
C LEU A 328 13.22 -4.45 -2.13
N ASP A 329 14.44 -4.93 -2.38
CA ASP A 329 15.47 -5.11 -1.36
C ASP A 329 15.87 -3.78 -0.69
N ALA A 330 15.87 -2.68 -1.42
CA ALA A 330 16.18 -1.35 -0.90
C ALA A 330 15.21 -0.86 0.19
N LEU A 331 14.01 -1.42 0.27
CA LEU A 331 13.00 -1.03 1.27
C LEU A 331 13.11 -1.80 2.59
N TYR A 332 13.92 -2.84 2.69
CA TYR A 332 14.03 -3.68 3.90
C TYR A 332 14.24 -2.87 5.19
N PRO A 333 15.14 -1.86 5.25
CA PRO A 333 15.32 -1.06 6.45
C PRO A 333 14.05 -0.31 6.89
N ARG A 334 13.16 0.04 5.95
CA ARG A 334 11.88 0.71 6.25
C ARG A 334 10.91 -0.21 7.03
N PHE A 335 11.09 -1.53 6.91
CA PHE A 335 10.30 -2.55 7.60
C PHE A 335 11.01 -3.09 8.86
N GLY A 336 12.11 -2.48 9.28
CA GLY A 336 12.92 -2.99 10.39
C GLY A 336 13.63 -4.31 10.08
N LEU A 337 13.76 -4.65 8.79
CA LEU A 337 14.40 -5.88 8.32
C LEU A 337 15.91 -5.66 8.10
N PRO A 338 16.76 -6.61 8.49
CA PRO A 338 18.20 -6.50 8.27
C PRO A 338 18.57 -6.59 6.78
N ALA A 339 19.65 -5.94 6.40
CA ALA A 339 20.18 -5.97 5.03
C ALA A 339 20.70 -7.36 4.62
N SER A 340 21.04 -8.21 5.57
CA SER A 340 21.48 -9.60 5.39
C SER A 340 21.26 -10.39 6.67
N LEU A 341 21.07 -11.70 6.57
CA LEU A 341 21.05 -12.60 7.73
C LEU A 341 22.34 -13.43 7.74
N GLU A 342 23.14 -13.23 8.77
CA GLU A 342 24.33 -14.04 9.01
C GLU A 342 23.94 -15.40 9.62
N ARG A 343 24.77 -16.42 9.42
CA ARG A 343 24.65 -17.69 10.11
C ARG A 343 25.04 -17.47 11.57
N ALA A 344 24.20 -17.89 12.52
CA ALA A 344 24.59 -17.87 13.91
C ALA A 344 25.88 -18.66 14.08
N PRO A 345 26.89 -18.16 14.81
CA PRO A 345 28.06 -18.97 15.15
C PRO A 345 27.57 -20.19 15.90
N GLY A 346 27.92 -21.40 15.40
CA GLY A 346 27.55 -22.68 15.97
C GLY A 346 28.23 -22.96 17.32
#